data_4b1fb1306e011ee2cd474f1280b57256
#
_entry.id   4b1fb1306e011ee2cd474f1280b57256
#
_cell.length_a   1.000
_cell.length_b   1.000
_cell.length_c   1.000
_cell.angle_alpha   90.00
_cell.angle_beta   90.00
_cell.angle_gamma   90.00
#
_symmetry.space_group_name_H-M   'P 1'
#
loop_
_entity.id
_entity.type
_entity.pdbx_description
1 polymer ?
#
loop_
_entity_poly.entity_id
_entity_poly.type
_entity_poly.pdbx_seq_one_letter_code
_entity_poly.pdbx_strand_id
1 'polypeptide(L)'
;MGTNFGIFAPTGGFSKGRLANTGKNYWTFEPSLNIGYLSTTTGLELTAFAGFDVNTQNDITNYQTGTQFHFDATAAQHLPLLGGIAGIGANLFVYQQISGDSGSGALLGGFEGRTVGLGPVLSYVQKLGNINFAAEAKWLPEIAVEHRLKGNIGWLKLAVNVPF
;
A
#
# COMPACT_ATOMS: atom_id res chain seq x y z
N MET A 1 2.38 17.05 -5.32
CA MET A 1 1.65 16.85 -4.07
C MET A 1 0.18 16.70 -4.40
N GLY A 2 -0.50 15.72 -3.82
CA GLY A 2 -1.93 15.45 -4.03
C GLY A 2 -2.56 14.87 -2.78
N THR A 3 -3.86 15.08 -2.63
CA THR A 3 -4.69 14.48 -1.60
C THR A 3 -5.74 13.59 -2.25
N ASN A 4 -6.06 12.46 -1.61
CA ASN A 4 -7.13 11.56 -2.04
C ASN A 4 -8.04 11.24 -0.87
N PHE A 5 -9.26 10.86 -1.19
CA PHE A 5 -10.22 10.35 -0.22
C PHE A 5 -10.85 9.09 -0.79
N GLY A 6 -10.45 7.93 -0.26
CA GLY A 6 -10.97 6.63 -0.64
C GLY A 6 -12.20 6.27 0.18
N ILE A 7 -13.17 5.61 -0.46
CA ILE A 7 -14.35 5.03 0.19
C ILE A 7 -14.47 3.57 -0.26
N PHE A 8 -14.41 2.64 0.68
CA PHE A 8 -14.56 1.22 0.42
C PHE A 8 -15.91 0.75 0.97
N ALA A 9 -16.81 0.40 0.06
CA ALA A 9 -18.15 -0.06 0.40
C ALA A 9 -18.17 -1.57 0.70
N PRO A 10 -19.00 -2.04 1.64
CA PRO A 10 -19.14 -3.44 2.01
C PRO A 10 -19.98 -4.26 1.01
N THR A 11 -19.63 -4.21 -0.28
CA THR A 11 -20.38 -4.89 -1.36
C THR A 11 -19.97 -6.34 -1.58
N GLY A 12 -18.89 -6.82 -0.95
CA GLY A 12 -18.44 -8.21 -1.01
C GLY A 12 -19.27 -9.13 -0.12
N GLY A 13 -19.39 -10.40 -0.52
CA GLY A 13 -20.11 -11.42 0.27
C GLY A 13 -19.46 -11.64 1.62
N PHE A 14 -20.28 -11.62 2.69
CA PHE A 14 -19.87 -11.88 4.07
C PHE A 14 -20.79 -12.93 4.70
N SER A 15 -20.21 -13.89 5.40
CA SER A 15 -20.93 -14.88 6.20
C SER A 15 -20.22 -15.10 7.54
N LYS A 16 -20.98 -14.98 8.65
CA LYS A 16 -20.43 -15.25 9.98
C LYS A 16 -19.99 -16.70 10.10
N GLY A 17 -18.81 -16.93 10.67
CA GLY A 17 -18.22 -18.27 10.83
C GLY A 17 -17.44 -18.79 9.62
N ARG A 18 -17.42 -18.08 8.50
CA ARG A 18 -16.57 -18.40 7.36
C ARG A 18 -15.14 -17.95 7.61
N LEU A 19 -14.15 -18.83 7.36
CA LEU A 19 -12.73 -18.53 7.58
C LEU A 19 -12.21 -17.40 6.69
N ALA A 20 -12.71 -17.31 5.45
CA ALA A 20 -12.38 -16.26 4.51
C ALA A 20 -13.63 -15.71 3.82
N ASN A 21 -13.80 -14.41 3.82
CA ASN A 21 -14.88 -13.69 3.18
C ASN A 21 -14.33 -12.79 2.06
N THR A 22 -15.12 -12.54 1.02
CA THR A 22 -14.74 -11.61 -0.06
C THR A 22 -14.96 -10.14 0.31
N GLY A 23 -15.73 -9.87 1.37
CA GLY A 23 -15.97 -8.54 1.92
C GLY A 23 -15.82 -8.53 3.42
N LYS A 24 -15.50 -7.37 3.98
CA LYS A 24 -15.33 -7.14 5.43
C LYS A 24 -16.64 -6.81 6.14
N ASN A 25 -17.72 -6.50 5.40
CA ASN A 25 -19.04 -6.10 5.88
C ASN A 25 -19.04 -4.83 6.76
N TYR A 26 -18.15 -3.88 6.43
CA TYR A 26 -18.11 -2.55 7.00
C TYR A 26 -17.52 -1.56 5.98
N TRP A 27 -17.79 -0.27 6.19
CA TRP A 27 -17.21 0.79 5.39
C TRP A 27 -15.82 1.14 5.89
N THR A 28 -14.92 1.47 4.96
CA THR A 28 -13.63 2.09 5.27
C THR A 28 -13.52 3.43 4.56
N PHE A 29 -13.11 4.46 5.27
CA PHE A 29 -12.83 5.80 4.76
C PHE A 29 -11.32 6.05 4.86
N GLU A 30 -10.69 6.41 3.74
CA GLU A 30 -9.24 6.57 3.63
C GLU A 30 -8.87 7.98 3.15
N PRO A 31 -8.75 8.99 4.04
CA PRO A 31 -8.04 10.21 3.72
C PRO A 31 -6.56 9.93 3.54
N SER A 32 -5.95 10.44 2.45
CA SER A 32 -4.54 10.21 2.17
C SER A 32 -3.87 11.39 1.48
N LEU A 33 -2.56 11.46 1.66
CA LEU A 33 -1.66 12.47 1.09
C LEU A 33 -0.55 11.76 0.31
N ASN A 34 -0.22 12.28 -0.86
CA ASN A 34 0.96 11.86 -1.61
C ASN A 34 1.85 13.06 -1.97
N ILE A 35 3.15 12.83 -1.92
CA ILE A 35 4.18 13.81 -2.29
C ILE A 35 5.17 13.10 -3.20
N GLY A 36 5.53 13.74 -4.31
CA GLY A 36 6.56 13.24 -5.22
C GLY A 36 7.51 14.35 -5.63
N TYR A 37 8.78 14.01 -5.71
CA TYR A 37 9.85 14.80 -6.26
C TYR A 37 10.65 13.97 -7.25
N LEU A 38 10.84 14.48 -8.44
CA LEU A 38 11.70 13.89 -9.46
C LEU A 38 12.59 14.97 -10.06
N SER A 39 13.90 14.82 -9.89
CA SER A 39 14.88 15.66 -10.55
C SER A 39 15.21 15.10 -11.94
N THR A 40 14.81 15.80 -12.98
CA THR A 40 15.15 15.42 -14.36
C THR A 40 16.63 15.61 -14.69
N THR A 41 17.36 16.41 -13.89
CA THR A 41 18.79 16.67 -14.05
C THR A 41 19.63 15.57 -13.42
N THR A 42 19.29 15.15 -12.21
CA THR A 42 20.06 14.16 -11.45
C THR A 42 19.48 12.76 -11.53
N GLY A 43 18.21 12.62 -11.93
CA GLY A 43 17.48 11.36 -11.92
C GLY A 43 17.03 10.92 -10.52
N LEU A 44 17.20 11.74 -9.47
CA LEU A 44 16.74 11.40 -8.12
C LEU A 44 15.22 11.48 -8.04
N GLU A 45 14.59 10.40 -7.60
CA GLU A 45 13.17 10.31 -7.25
C GLU A 45 13.02 10.12 -5.74
N LEU A 46 12.11 10.90 -5.14
CA LEU A 46 11.65 10.74 -3.76
C LEU A 46 10.14 10.80 -3.78
N THR A 47 9.48 9.75 -3.31
CA THR A 47 8.02 9.71 -3.20
C THR A 47 7.61 9.29 -1.81
N ALA A 48 6.50 9.82 -1.32
CA ALA A 48 5.89 9.39 -0.07
C ALA A 48 4.36 9.41 -0.18
N PHE A 49 3.73 8.46 0.47
CA PHE A 49 2.29 8.34 0.64
C PHE A 49 1.99 8.08 2.11
N ALA A 50 0.97 8.75 2.65
CA ALA A 50 0.49 8.52 4.00
C ALA A 50 -1.04 8.54 4.01
N GLY A 51 -1.68 7.62 4.73
CA GLY A 51 -3.13 7.54 4.83
C GLY A 51 -3.58 6.95 6.16
N PHE A 52 -4.88 7.11 6.41
CA PHE A 52 -5.56 6.54 7.55
C PHE A 52 -6.77 5.76 7.08
N ASP A 53 -6.95 4.54 7.56
CA ASP A 53 -8.18 3.76 7.38
C ASP A 53 -9.06 3.91 8.61
N VAL A 54 -10.19 4.58 8.46
CA VAL A 54 -11.22 4.71 9.49
C VAL A 54 -12.37 3.77 9.15
N ASN A 55 -12.62 2.80 10.02
CA ASN A 55 -13.56 1.70 9.77
C ASN A 55 -14.86 1.90 10.57
N THR A 56 -16.00 1.57 9.95
CA THR A 56 -17.25 1.39 10.69
C THR A 56 -17.33 0.01 11.34
N GLN A 57 -18.27 -0.19 12.21
CA GLN A 57 -18.51 -1.50 12.83
C GLN A 57 -19.09 -2.48 11.81
N ASN A 58 -18.70 -3.75 11.91
CA ASN A 58 -19.40 -4.87 11.28
C ASN A 58 -20.55 -5.30 12.20
N ASP A 59 -21.78 -4.96 11.83
CA ASP A 59 -22.96 -5.19 12.66
C ASP A 59 -23.30 -6.68 12.86
N ILE A 60 -22.89 -7.56 11.95
CA ILE A 60 -23.13 -9.01 12.05
C ILE A 60 -22.27 -9.64 13.17
N THR A 61 -21.06 -9.12 13.36
CA THR A 61 -20.12 -9.63 14.37
C THR A 61 -20.00 -8.73 15.58
N ASN A 62 -20.58 -7.52 15.56
CA ASN A 62 -20.35 -6.45 16.54
C ASN A 62 -18.88 -6.16 16.78
N TYR A 63 -18.09 -6.20 15.70
CA TYR A 63 -16.65 -5.97 15.72
C TYR A 63 -16.30 -4.73 14.91
N GLN A 64 -15.51 -3.85 15.49
CA GLN A 64 -14.95 -2.70 14.78
C GLN A 64 -13.43 -2.76 14.81
N THR A 65 -12.84 -2.84 13.63
CA THR A 65 -11.40 -2.72 13.47
C THR A 65 -10.96 -1.29 13.79
N GLY A 66 -9.98 -1.14 14.64
CA GLY A 66 -9.41 0.15 15.00
C GLY A 66 -8.85 0.92 13.81
N THR A 67 -8.64 2.21 13.97
CA THR A 67 -8.06 3.09 12.95
C THR A 67 -6.64 2.65 12.63
N GLN A 68 -6.30 2.63 11.36
CA GLN A 68 -5.00 2.18 10.85
C GLN A 68 -4.30 3.34 10.17
N PHE A 69 -3.04 3.53 10.47
CA PHE A 69 -2.13 4.41 9.75
C PHE A 69 -1.27 3.59 8.80
N HIS A 70 -1.09 4.05 7.58
CA HIS A 70 -0.15 3.45 6.63
C HIS A 70 0.70 4.53 5.97
N PHE A 71 1.96 4.19 5.76
CA PHE A 71 2.94 5.06 5.14
C PHE A 71 3.79 4.24 4.18
N ASP A 72 4.07 4.78 3.01
CA ASP A 72 4.97 4.22 2.01
C ASP A 72 5.90 5.32 1.50
N ALA A 73 7.18 5.02 1.35
CA ALA A 73 8.15 5.96 0.80
C ALA A 73 9.16 5.25 -0.09
N THR A 74 9.46 5.85 -1.22
CA THR A 74 10.48 5.36 -2.15
C THR A 74 11.55 6.42 -2.38
N ALA A 75 12.81 5.99 -2.35
CA ALA A 75 13.94 6.77 -2.83
C ALA A 75 14.63 5.96 -3.93
N ALA A 76 14.73 6.50 -5.13
CA ALA A 76 15.32 5.82 -6.28
C ALA A 76 16.18 6.76 -7.12
N GLN A 77 17.20 6.18 -7.76
CA GLN A 77 18.04 6.84 -8.73
C GLN A 77 17.72 6.31 -10.12
N HIS A 78 17.39 7.20 -11.04
CA HIS A 78 17.11 6.90 -12.43
C HIS A 78 18.33 7.17 -13.32
N LEU A 79 18.63 6.22 -14.19
CA LEU A 79 19.79 6.26 -15.09
C LEU A 79 19.36 5.80 -16.49
N PRO A 80 19.88 6.42 -17.56
CA PRO A 80 19.71 5.90 -18.93
C PRO A 80 20.32 4.49 -19.05
N LEU A 81 19.53 3.56 -19.56
CA LEU A 81 19.95 2.17 -19.78
C LEU A 81 19.20 1.56 -20.96
N LEU A 82 19.91 0.91 -21.90
CA LEU A 82 19.36 0.13 -23.02
C LEU A 82 18.27 0.86 -23.83
N GLY A 83 18.42 2.18 -24.02
CA GLY A 83 17.46 2.99 -24.77
C GLY A 83 16.21 3.40 -23.98
N GLY A 84 16.16 3.07 -22.70
CA GLY A 84 15.14 3.50 -21.72
C GLY A 84 15.77 4.14 -20.49
N ILE A 85 15.01 4.18 -19.42
CA ILE A 85 15.43 4.70 -18.12
C ILE A 85 15.21 3.59 -17.09
N ALA A 86 16.27 3.16 -16.43
CA ALA A 86 16.24 2.24 -15.32
C ALA A 86 16.28 3.01 -14.00
N GLY A 87 15.46 2.61 -13.03
CA GLY A 87 15.47 3.10 -11.66
C GLY A 87 15.93 2.00 -10.70
N ILE A 88 16.79 2.36 -9.76
CA ILE A 88 17.21 1.49 -8.66
C ILE A 88 17.07 2.26 -7.34
N GLY A 89 16.49 1.65 -6.34
CA GLY A 89 16.25 2.33 -5.08
C GLY A 89 15.80 1.42 -3.96
N ALA A 90 15.27 2.03 -2.92
CA ALA A 90 14.68 1.37 -1.78
C ALA A 90 13.26 1.91 -1.52
N ASN A 91 12.40 1.03 -1.03
CA ASN A 91 11.06 1.37 -0.58
C ASN A 91 10.90 0.94 0.89
N LEU A 92 10.36 1.84 1.69
CA LEU A 92 9.96 1.63 3.08
C LEU A 92 8.44 1.65 3.14
N PHE A 93 7.83 0.72 3.86
CA PHE A 93 6.45 0.85 4.28
C PHE A 93 6.29 0.66 5.79
N VAL A 94 5.30 1.35 6.34
CA VAL A 94 4.87 1.23 7.74
C VAL A 94 3.36 1.04 7.74
N TYR A 95 2.89 0.06 8.47
CA TYR A 95 1.50 -0.10 8.86
C TYR A 95 1.43 -0.11 10.38
N GLN A 96 0.54 0.67 10.93
CA GLN A 96 0.32 0.77 12.36
C GLN A 96 -1.17 0.93 12.65
N GLN A 97 -1.75 0.00 13.36
CA GLN A 97 -3.06 0.23 13.98
C GLN A 97 -2.87 1.16 15.18
N ILE A 98 -3.51 2.33 15.14
CA ILE A 98 -3.33 3.42 16.12
C ILE A 98 -4.44 3.53 17.14
N SER A 99 -5.49 2.74 17.00
CA SER A 99 -6.51 2.54 18.04
C SER A 99 -6.88 1.06 18.12
N GLY A 100 -7.22 0.62 19.31
CA GLY A 100 -7.61 -0.78 19.55
C GLY A 100 -8.91 -1.16 18.83
N ASP A 101 -9.06 -2.45 18.56
CA ASP A 101 -10.32 -3.03 18.12
C ASP A 101 -11.37 -2.90 19.21
N SER A 102 -12.64 -2.78 18.84
CA SER A 102 -13.75 -2.53 19.76
C SER A 102 -15.02 -3.28 19.38
N GLY A 103 -16.03 -3.17 20.25
CA GLY A 103 -17.30 -3.88 20.13
C GLY A 103 -17.27 -5.24 20.83
N SER A 104 -18.44 -5.84 21.04
CA SER A 104 -18.58 -7.14 21.74
C SER A 104 -17.97 -8.33 20.97
N GLY A 105 -17.68 -8.14 19.69
CA GLY A 105 -16.98 -9.14 18.85
C GLY A 105 -15.47 -9.11 19.01
N ALA A 106 -14.88 -8.10 19.66
CA ALA A 106 -13.43 -7.97 19.87
C ALA A 106 -12.99 -8.83 21.09
N LEU A 107 -13.15 -10.15 20.97
CA LEU A 107 -12.90 -11.11 22.05
C LEU A 107 -11.44 -11.18 22.49
N LEU A 108 -10.50 -10.76 21.65
CA LEU A 108 -9.06 -10.72 21.95
C LEU A 108 -8.60 -9.37 22.53
N GLY A 109 -9.55 -8.47 22.82
CA GLY A 109 -9.27 -7.13 23.29
C GLY A 109 -8.86 -6.16 22.17
N GLY A 110 -8.29 -5.02 22.56
CA GLY A 110 -7.84 -3.98 21.64
C GLY A 110 -6.55 -4.37 20.94
N PHE A 111 -6.64 -5.26 19.98
CA PHE A 111 -5.52 -5.74 19.18
C PHE A 111 -4.97 -4.61 18.31
N GLU A 112 -3.70 -4.29 18.44
CA GLU A 112 -3.02 -3.25 17.68
C GLU A 112 -1.85 -3.85 16.89
N GLY A 113 -2.09 -4.12 15.61
CA GLY A 113 -1.07 -4.67 14.72
C GLY A 113 -0.11 -3.61 14.20
N ARG A 114 1.17 -3.98 14.08
CA ARG A 114 2.21 -3.14 13.46
C ARG A 114 3.08 -3.95 12.52
N THR A 115 3.47 -3.36 11.41
CA THR A 115 4.55 -3.89 10.58
C THR A 115 5.35 -2.79 9.92
N VAL A 116 6.64 -3.03 9.76
CA VAL A 116 7.56 -2.21 8.99
C VAL A 116 8.28 -3.12 8.01
N GLY A 117 8.30 -2.74 6.75
CA GLY A 117 9.05 -3.43 5.72
C GLY A 117 9.96 -2.46 4.97
N LEU A 118 11.12 -2.96 4.56
CA LEU A 118 12.11 -2.21 3.80
C LEU A 118 12.77 -3.14 2.80
N GLY A 119 12.89 -2.70 1.55
CA GLY A 119 13.56 -3.51 0.54
C GLY A 119 13.81 -2.77 -0.76
N PRO A 120 14.47 -3.45 -1.71
CA PRO A 120 14.84 -2.88 -3.00
C PRO A 120 13.61 -2.65 -3.89
N VAL A 121 13.71 -1.61 -4.72
CA VAL A 121 12.85 -1.35 -5.86
C VAL A 121 13.68 -1.21 -7.12
N LEU A 122 13.22 -1.83 -8.18
CA LEU A 122 13.77 -1.71 -9.53
C LEU A 122 12.65 -1.27 -10.46
N SER A 123 12.94 -0.33 -11.34
CA SER A 123 11.99 0.10 -12.37
C SER A 123 12.67 0.26 -13.72
N TYR A 124 11.88 0.17 -14.78
CA TYR A 124 12.35 0.41 -16.14
C TYR A 124 11.23 1.02 -16.97
N VAL A 125 11.53 2.10 -17.66
CA VAL A 125 10.60 2.78 -18.55
C VAL A 125 11.26 2.93 -19.92
N GLN A 126 10.55 2.55 -20.99
CA GLN A 126 11.03 2.70 -22.36
C GLN A 126 9.90 3.12 -23.31
N LYS A 127 10.22 4.00 -24.23
CA LYS A 127 9.36 4.33 -25.37
C LYS A 127 9.78 3.48 -26.59
N LEU A 128 8.87 2.65 -27.07
CA LEU A 128 9.03 1.77 -28.22
C LEU A 128 8.10 2.27 -29.35
N GLY A 129 8.61 3.12 -30.24
CA GLY A 129 7.79 3.81 -31.22
C GLY A 129 6.75 4.71 -30.53
N ASN A 130 5.47 4.43 -30.72
CA ASN A 130 4.37 5.14 -30.06
C ASN A 130 3.92 4.50 -28.74
N ILE A 131 4.50 3.36 -28.35
CA ILE A 131 4.11 2.63 -27.13
C ILE A 131 5.04 3.04 -26.00
N ASN A 132 4.46 3.38 -24.84
CA ASN A 132 5.22 3.55 -23.60
C ASN A 132 5.08 2.28 -22.76
N PHE A 133 6.21 1.65 -22.44
CA PHE A 133 6.33 0.51 -21.58
C PHE A 133 6.90 0.92 -20.24
N ALA A 134 6.33 0.42 -19.15
CA ALA A 134 6.88 0.58 -17.80
C ALA A 134 6.78 -0.73 -17.02
N ALA A 135 7.84 -1.06 -16.30
CA ALA A 135 7.92 -2.17 -15.37
C ALA A 135 8.46 -1.71 -14.02
N GLU A 136 7.94 -2.26 -12.93
CA GLU A 136 8.44 -2.03 -11.58
C GLU A 136 8.39 -3.35 -10.81
N ALA A 137 9.45 -3.65 -10.08
CA ALA A 137 9.52 -4.79 -9.17
C ALA A 137 9.99 -4.31 -7.79
N LYS A 138 9.32 -4.78 -6.72
CA LYS A 138 9.70 -4.55 -5.33
C LYS A 138 9.78 -5.88 -4.59
N TRP A 139 10.73 -5.98 -3.68
CA TRP A 139 10.78 -7.05 -2.70
C TRP A 139 10.93 -6.43 -1.32
N LEU A 140 9.89 -6.57 -0.51
CA LEU A 140 9.73 -5.86 0.77
C LEU A 140 9.58 -6.89 1.89
N PRO A 141 10.69 -7.40 2.45
CA PRO A 141 10.66 -8.19 3.67
C PRO A 141 10.19 -7.34 4.85
N GLU A 142 9.32 -7.90 5.67
CA GLU A 142 8.91 -7.29 6.93
C GLU A 142 10.03 -7.44 7.96
N ILE A 143 10.61 -6.32 8.40
CA ILE A 143 11.76 -6.26 9.31
C ILE A 143 11.35 -6.10 10.77
N ALA A 144 10.19 -5.49 11.03
CA ALA A 144 9.61 -5.36 12.37
C ALA A 144 8.10 -5.67 12.30
N VAL A 145 7.64 -6.56 13.16
CA VAL A 145 6.24 -7.03 13.19
C VAL A 145 5.81 -7.22 14.65
N GLU A 146 4.65 -6.67 15.00
CA GLU A 146 4.02 -6.81 16.30
C GLU A 146 2.55 -7.20 16.12
N HIS A 147 2.08 -8.15 16.91
CA HIS A 147 0.69 -8.64 16.94
C HIS A 147 0.12 -9.05 15.56
N ARG A 148 0.93 -9.59 14.67
CA ARG A 148 0.51 -10.12 13.36
C ARG A 148 1.53 -11.11 12.81
N LEU A 149 1.14 -11.88 11.79
CA LEU A 149 2.06 -12.78 11.11
C LEU A 149 3.09 -11.98 10.31
N LYS A 150 4.35 -12.38 10.39
CA LYS A 150 5.46 -11.84 9.61
C LYS A 150 5.47 -12.44 8.21
N GLY A 151 5.73 -11.62 7.20
CA GLY A 151 5.76 -12.04 5.81
C GLY A 151 6.82 -11.36 4.96
N ASN A 152 6.73 -11.61 3.67
CA ASN A 152 7.49 -10.93 2.63
C ASN A 152 6.51 -10.51 1.53
N ILE A 153 6.65 -9.29 1.02
CA ILE A 153 5.83 -8.79 -0.07
C ILE A 153 6.68 -8.74 -1.34
N GLY A 154 6.24 -9.47 -2.37
CA GLY A 154 6.73 -9.33 -3.73
C GLY A 154 5.72 -8.54 -4.56
N TRP A 155 6.16 -7.52 -5.25
CA TRP A 155 5.32 -6.69 -6.10
C TRP A 155 5.89 -6.61 -7.50
N LEU A 156 5.06 -6.85 -8.51
CA LEU A 156 5.39 -6.66 -9.92
C LEU A 156 4.29 -5.85 -10.59
N LYS A 157 4.66 -4.75 -11.23
CA LYS A 157 3.78 -3.91 -12.03
C LYS A 157 4.29 -3.86 -13.46
N LEU A 158 3.41 -4.10 -14.42
CA LEU A 158 3.65 -3.90 -15.84
C LEU A 158 2.60 -2.94 -16.37
N ALA A 159 2.99 -1.94 -17.11
CA ALA A 159 2.10 -1.00 -17.74
C ALA A 159 2.50 -0.77 -19.20
N VAL A 160 1.51 -0.78 -20.07
CA VAL A 160 1.66 -0.49 -21.49
C VAL A 160 0.65 0.59 -21.85
N ASN A 161 1.14 1.72 -22.35
CA ASN A 161 0.29 2.80 -22.82
C ASN A 161 0.42 2.91 -24.34
N VAL A 162 -0.68 2.67 -25.04
CA VAL A 162 -0.80 2.77 -26.50
C VAL A 162 -1.65 3.99 -26.78
N PRO A 163 -1.09 5.07 -27.38
CA PRO A 163 -1.91 6.20 -27.80
C PRO A 163 -2.81 5.79 -28.97
N PHE A 164 -4.07 6.18 -28.92
CA PHE A 164 -5.05 6.04 -30.00
C PHE A 164 -4.99 7.23 -30.93
#